data_9d68714327670d8de3588228d4b1289a
#
_entry.id   9d68714327670d8de3588228d4b1289a
#
_cell.length_a   1.000
_cell.length_b   1.000
_cell.length_c   1.000
_cell.angle_alpha   90.00
_cell.angle_beta   90.00
_cell.angle_gamma   90.00
#
_symmetry.space_group_name_H-M   'P 1'
#
loop_
_entity.id
_entity.type
_entity.pdbx_description
1 polymer ?
#
loop_
_entity_poly.entity_id
_entity_poly.type
_entity_poly.pdbx_seq_one_letter_code
_entity_poly.pdbx_strand_id
1 'polypeptide(L)'
;MPPALEVVPLHNEVLRAWCRHRREVEFPPVAVTFDHHTDTLPAFSRAASSEAERESWITEFDWRSDVSVETALQRLRHDEHLDLALRGGVISGSIVIAHSTENVIAETLNPQIRVAADETWPELNFLLNHPAEFRPLADRVFDSGWLAARFAEAGFSPEANPGFLFDLDLDYLLTADALAPVDGTLLQTMLRNAALVTVSREEEWLRLLRIDPEVTPEFLLTQLRSRMAGADA
;
A
#
# COMPACT_ATOMS: atom_id res chain seq x y z
N MET A 1 19.11 -11.38 -4.46
CA MET A 1 19.20 -9.93 -4.80
C MET A 1 18.01 -9.26 -4.14
N PRO A 2 18.17 -8.07 -3.58
CA PRO A 2 17.04 -7.33 -3.03
C PRO A 2 15.99 -7.09 -4.13
N PRO A 3 14.70 -6.99 -3.77
CA PRO A 3 13.67 -6.63 -4.73
C PRO A 3 13.93 -5.24 -5.33
N ALA A 4 13.44 -5.01 -6.54
CA ALA A 4 13.46 -3.67 -7.12
C ALA A 4 12.61 -2.71 -6.27
N LEU A 5 13.08 -1.46 -6.14
CA LEU A 5 12.35 -0.39 -5.45
C LEU A 5 11.92 0.64 -6.49
N GLU A 6 10.62 0.87 -6.59
CA GLU A 6 10.03 1.91 -7.41
C GLU A 6 9.30 2.94 -6.56
N VAL A 7 9.59 4.22 -6.79
CA VAL A 7 9.02 5.33 -6.04
C VAL A 7 8.17 6.18 -6.97
N VAL A 8 6.95 6.46 -6.57
CA VAL A 8 5.98 7.25 -7.35
C VAL A 8 5.47 8.45 -6.55
N PRO A 9 5.01 9.51 -7.19
CA PRO A 9 4.47 10.69 -6.48
C PRO A 9 3.10 10.44 -5.84
N LEU A 10 2.18 9.73 -6.52
CA LEU A 10 0.82 9.43 -6.07
C LEU A 10 0.57 7.93 -6.01
N HIS A 11 -0.29 7.48 -5.10
CA HIS A 11 -0.47 6.06 -4.83
C HIS A 11 -1.00 5.27 -6.05
N ASN A 12 -1.96 5.79 -6.80
CA ASN A 12 -2.46 5.12 -8.02
C ASN A 12 -1.35 4.89 -9.07
N GLU A 13 -0.25 5.62 -9.04
CA GLU A 13 0.83 5.49 -10.01
C GLU A 13 1.67 4.21 -9.82
N VAL A 14 1.55 3.52 -8.67
CA VAL A 14 2.16 2.19 -8.46
C VAL A 14 1.67 1.18 -9.50
N LEU A 15 0.49 1.39 -10.05
CA LEU A 15 -0.08 0.55 -11.11
C LEU A 15 0.84 0.40 -12.32
N ARG A 16 1.66 1.42 -12.67
CA ARG A 16 2.67 1.30 -13.74
C ARG A 16 3.69 0.21 -13.43
N ALA A 17 4.23 0.24 -12.21
CA ALA A 17 5.23 -0.71 -11.76
C ALA A 17 4.63 -2.13 -11.68
N TRP A 18 3.42 -2.24 -11.16
CA TRP A 18 2.71 -3.51 -11.05
C TRP A 18 2.40 -4.12 -12.42
N CYS A 19 1.96 -3.31 -13.39
CA CYS A 19 1.73 -3.77 -14.77
C CYS A 19 3.03 -4.22 -15.46
N ARG A 20 4.15 -3.51 -15.23
CA ARG A 20 5.47 -3.96 -15.74
C ARG A 20 5.84 -5.31 -15.14
N HIS A 21 5.80 -5.43 -13.81
CA HIS A 21 6.08 -6.69 -13.12
C HIS A 21 5.16 -7.83 -13.59
N ARG A 22 3.86 -7.54 -13.76
CA ARG A 22 2.87 -8.52 -14.24
C ARG A 22 3.21 -9.11 -15.61
N ARG A 23 3.91 -8.38 -16.47
CA ARG A 23 4.39 -8.86 -17.78
C ARG A 23 5.55 -9.85 -17.68
N GLU A 24 6.25 -9.85 -16.56
CA GLU A 24 7.44 -10.68 -16.32
C GLU A 24 7.12 -11.99 -15.59
N VAL A 25 5.91 -12.11 -15.02
CA VAL A 25 5.50 -13.26 -14.21
C VAL A 25 4.32 -14.01 -14.85
N GLU A 26 4.28 -15.32 -14.63
CA GLU A 26 3.22 -16.19 -15.17
C GLU A 26 1.86 -15.93 -14.50
N PHE A 27 1.86 -15.81 -13.17
CA PHE A 27 0.65 -15.64 -12.36
C PHE A 27 0.61 -14.25 -11.72
N PRO A 28 -0.60 -13.66 -11.58
CA PRO A 28 -0.73 -12.37 -10.91
C PRO A 28 -0.35 -12.51 -9.43
N PRO A 29 0.54 -11.62 -8.91
CA PRO A 29 0.94 -11.63 -7.51
C PRO A 29 -0.19 -11.14 -6.60
N VAL A 30 -0.05 -11.36 -5.29
CA VAL A 30 -0.83 -10.64 -4.25
C VAL A 30 -0.14 -9.30 -3.99
N ALA A 31 -0.90 -8.22 -3.78
CA ALA A 31 -0.37 -6.98 -3.24
C ALA A 31 -0.56 -6.93 -1.72
N VAL A 32 0.46 -6.48 -1.00
CA VAL A 32 0.41 -6.18 0.43
C VAL A 32 0.71 -4.70 0.58
N THR A 33 -0.33 -3.92 0.84
CA THR A 33 -0.30 -2.47 0.93
C THR A 33 -0.31 -2.01 2.37
N PHE A 34 0.57 -1.09 2.70
CA PHE A 34 0.62 -0.36 3.98
C PHE A 34 0.25 1.08 3.72
N ASP A 35 -0.82 1.55 4.35
CA ASP A 35 -1.39 2.86 4.07
C ASP A 35 -2.09 3.42 5.32
N HIS A 36 -2.08 4.72 5.49
CA HIS A 36 -2.89 5.38 6.53
C HIS A 36 -4.39 5.17 6.28
N HIS A 37 -4.78 5.12 5.01
CA HIS A 37 -6.14 4.91 4.51
C HIS A 37 -6.34 3.45 4.05
N THR A 38 -7.45 3.14 3.43
CA THR A 38 -7.68 1.80 2.87
C THR A 38 -7.50 1.73 1.36
N ASP A 39 -7.62 2.84 0.66
CA ASP A 39 -7.50 3.00 -0.80
C ASP A 39 -8.28 1.96 -1.62
N THR A 40 -9.48 1.63 -1.13
CA THR A 40 -10.30 0.50 -1.61
C THR A 40 -11.54 0.95 -2.37
N LEU A 41 -11.57 2.19 -2.87
CA LEU A 41 -12.72 2.66 -3.64
C LEU A 41 -12.80 1.94 -5.00
N PRO A 42 -14.04 1.79 -5.53
CA PRO A 42 -14.23 1.19 -6.85
C PRO A 42 -13.51 2.00 -7.94
N ALA A 43 -12.83 1.31 -8.84
CA ALA A 43 -12.11 1.92 -9.95
C ALA A 43 -13.00 2.88 -10.76
N PHE A 44 -12.47 4.06 -11.04
CA PHE A 44 -13.15 5.12 -11.79
C PHE A 44 -14.46 5.65 -11.19
N SER A 45 -14.72 5.38 -9.90
CA SER A 45 -15.98 5.76 -9.24
C SER A 45 -16.22 7.27 -9.23
N ARG A 46 -15.14 8.07 -9.25
CA ARG A 46 -15.19 9.54 -9.24
C ARG A 46 -15.09 10.17 -10.64
N ALA A 47 -14.68 9.42 -11.65
CA ALA A 47 -14.48 9.95 -13.00
C ALA A 47 -15.60 9.56 -13.97
N ALA A 48 -16.16 8.36 -13.82
CA ALA A 48 -17.22 7.87 -14.70
C ALA A 48 -18.56 8.56 -14.37
N SER A 49 -19.30 8.90 -15.43
CA SER A 49 -20.64 9.52 -15.31
C SER A 49 -21.75 8.50 -15.03
N SER A 50 -21.48 7.22 -15.21
CA SER A 50 -22.40 6.11 -14.99
C SER A 50 -21.67 4.80 -14.73
N GLU A 51 -22.39 3.85 -14.11
CA GLU A 51 -21.89 2.48 -13.90
C GLU A 51 -21.51 1.80 -15.25
N ALA A 52 -22.31 1.98 -16.29
CA ALA A 52 -22.02 1.41 -17.61
C ALA A 52 -20.72 1.96 -18.22
N GLU A 53 -20.43 3.24 -18.05
CA GLU A 53 -19.18 3.84 -18.48
C GLU A 53 -18.00 3.32 -17.67
N ARG A 54 -18.16 3.22 -16.36
CA ARG A 54 -17.16 2.64 -15.45
C ARG A 54 -16.78 1.22 -15.86
N GLU A 55 -17.77 0.36 -16.08
CA GLU A 55 -17.58 -1.02 -16.52
C GLU A 55 -16.93 -1.12 -17.92
N SER A 56 -17.26 -0.21 -18.83
CA SER A 56 -16.60 -0.11 -20.14
C SER A 56 -15.12 0.17 -19.99
N TRP A 57 -14.73 1.17 -19.16
CA TRP A 57 -13.33 1.50 -18.95
C TRP A 57 -12.53 0.39 -18.28
N ILE A 58 -13.13 -0.33 -17.32
CA ILE A 58 -12.49 -1.48 -16.69
C ILE A 58 -12.29 -2.62 -17.71
N THR A 59 -13.28 -2.88 -18.57
CA THR A 59 -13.21 -3.91 -19.60
C THR A 59 -12.17 -3.58 -20.69
N GLU A 60 -12.00 -2.29 -21.00
CA GLU A 60 -11.05 -1.79 -21.98
C GLU A 60 -9.60 -1.75 -21.44
N PHE A 61 -9.43 -1.84 -20.13
CA PHE A 61 -8.10 -1.80 -19.50
C PHE A 61 -7.27 -3.02 -19.89
N ASP A 62 -6.14 -2.77 -20.51
CA ASP A 62 -5.12 -3.79 -20.85
C ASP A 62 -3.79 -3.46 -20.18
N TRP A 63 -3.45 -4.17 -19.13
CA TRP A 63 -2.20 -4.00 -18.41
C TRP A 63 -0.94 -4.31 -19.26
N ARG A 64 -1.09 -4.98 -20.42
CA ARG A 64 0.01 -5.24 -21.34
C ARG A 64 0.37 -4.03 -22.18
N SER A 65 -0.52 -3.07 -22.30
CA SER A 65 -0.37 -1.85 -23.10
C SER A 65 -0.04 -0.65 -22.23
N ASP A 66 1.14 -0.04 -22.39
CA ASP A 66 1.50 1.18 -21.66
C ASP A 66 0.53 2.33 -21.94
N VAL A 67 0.02 2.42 -23.17
CA VAL A 67 -0.99 3.43 -23.54
C VAL A 67 -2.28 3.23 -22.76
N SER A 68 -2.74 1.97 -22.59
CA SER A 68 -3.92 1.66 -21.78
C SER A 68 -3.71 1.99 -20.32
N VAL A 69 -2.53 1.66 -19.76
CA VAL A 69 -2.17 1.97 -18.36
C VAL A 69 -2.17 3.48 -18.13
N GLU A 70 -1.52 4.27 -19.02
CA GLU A 70 -1.50 5.73 -18.89
C GLU A 70 -2.89 6.35 -19.05
N THR A 71 -3.73 5.82 -19.94
CA THR A 71 -5.11 6.27 -20.09
C THR A 71 -5.94 6.00 -18.84
N ALA A 72 -5.74 4.84 -18.21
CA ALA A 72 -6.40 4.52 -16.95
C ALA A 72 -5.96 5.45 -15.83
N LEU A 73 -4.65 5.70 -15.68
CA LEU A 73 -4.09 6.58 -14.65
C LEU A 73 -4.58 8.04 -14.74
N GLN A 74 -4.87 8.54 -15.95
CA GLN A 74 -5.47 9.87 -16.13
C GLN A 74 -6.89 9.98 -15.55
N ARG A 75 -7.57 8.86 -15.35
CA ARG A 75 -8.96 8.80 -14.86
C ARG A 75 -9.05 8.32 -13.42
N LEU A 76 -8.10 7.49 -12.97
CA LEU A 76 -8.03 6.98 -11.60
C LEU A 76 -7.68 8.08 -10.60
N ARG A 77 -8.30 8.02 -9.45
CA ARG A 77 -7.84 8.72 -8.25
C ARG A 77 -6.89 7.83 -7.45
N HIS A 78 -6.16 8.43 -6.50
CA HIS A 78 -5.14 7.73 -5.71
C HIS A 78 -5.71 6.52 -4.95
N ASP A 79 -6.97 6.55 -4.55
CA ASP A 79 -7.68 5.57 -3.73
C ASP A 79 -8.52 4.55 -4.53
N GLU A 80 -8.34 4.45 -5.86
CA GLU A 80 -9.15 3.59 -6.75
C GLU A 80 -8.34 2.48 -7.46
N HIS A 81 -7.01 2.45 -7.27
CA HIS A 81 -6.11 1.62 -8.08
C HIS A 81 -6.18 0.12 -7.76
N LEU A 82 -6.46 -0.24 -6.49
CA LEU A 82 -6.54 -1.64 -6.06
C LEU A 82 -7.66 -2.40 -6.78
N ASP A 83 -8.85 -1.81 -6.89
CA ASP A 83 -9.97 -2.43 -7.58
C ASP A 83 -9.69 -2.61 -9.09
N LEU A 84 -9.07 -1.62 -9.74
CA LEU A 84 -8.67 -1.77 -11.14
C LEU A 84 -7.61 -2.86 -11.32
N ALA A 85 -6.60 -2.90 -10.45
CA ALA A 85 -5.54 -3.91 -10.52
C ALA A 85 -6.09 -5.33 -10.38
N LEU A 86 -7.04 -5.55 -9.49
CA LEU A 86 -7.74 -6.83 -9.30
C LEU A 86 -8.59 -7.19 -10.51
N ARG A 87 -9.48 -6.31 -10.92
CA ARG A 87 -10.43 -6.55 -12.01
C ARG A 87 -9.74 -6.68 -13.37
N GLY A 88 -8.63 -5.97 -13.54
CA GLY A 88 -7.77 -6.07 -14.73
C GLY A 88 -6.83 -7.27 -14.72
N GLY A 89 -6.74 -8.05 -13.64
CA GLY A 89 -5.86 -9.23 -13.54
C GLY A 89 -4.37 -8.89 -13.41
N VAL A 90 -4.05 -7.69 -12.90
CA VAL A 90 -2.68 -7.28 -12.56
C VAL A 90 -2.23 -7.97 -11.28
N ILE A 91 -3.12 -8.03 -10.28
CA ILE A 91 -2.92 -8.74 -9.01
C ILE A 91 -4.04 -9.78 -8.81
N SER A 92 -3.79 -10.79 -7.98
CA SER A 92 -4.76 -11.86 -7.66
C SER A 92 -5.51 -11.64 -6.36
N GLY A 93 -5.05 -10.72 -5.54
CA GLY A 93 -5.62 -10.36 -4.25
C GLY A 93 -4.90 -9.17 -3.66
N SER A 94 -5.53 -8.48 -2.72
CA SER A 94 -4.91 -7.40 -1.96
C SER A 94 -5.09 -7.61 -0.47
N ILE A 95 -4.02 -7.38 0.29
CA ILE A 95 -4.01 -7.27 1.74
C ILE A 95 -3.69 -5.82 2.06
N VAL A 96 -4.60 -5.11 2.67
CA VAL A 96 -4.41 -3.72 3.09
C VAL A 96 -4.22 -3.69 4.60
N ILE A 97 -3.07 -3.25 5.05
CA ILE A 97 -2.76 -2.98 6.47
C ILE A 97 -2.90 -1.48 6.65
N ALA A 98 -4.04 -1.05 7.19
CA ALA A 98 -4.36 0.35 7.32
C ALA A 98 -4.41 0.80 8.78
N HIS A 99 -4.23 2.10 9.00
CA HIS A 99 -4.46 2.72 10.31
C HIS A 99 -5.94 2.95 10.57
N SER A 100 -6.71 3.28 9.53
CA SER A 100 -8.12 3.62 9.64
C SER A 100 -9.00 2.62 8.92
N THR A 101 -10.16 2.34 9.49
CA THR A 101 -11.25 1.63 8.81
C THR A 101 -12.18 2.57 8.05
N GLU A 102 -11.92 3.86 8.06
CA GLU A 102 -12.67 4.82 7.24
C GLU A 102 -12.53 4.44 5.77
N ASN A 103 -13.64 4.38 5.06
CA ASN A 103 -13.70 3.96 3.64
C ASN A 103 -13.53 2.45 3.35
N VAL A 104 -13.76 1.56 4.31
CA VAL A 104 -13.85 0.10 4.05
C VAL A 104 -15.11 -0.24 3.22
N ILE A 105 -15.36 0.51 2.17
CA ILE A 105 -16.51 0.24 1.29
C ILE A 105 -16.24 -0.97 0.40
N ALA A 106 -14.99 -1.25 0.12
CA ALA A 106 -14.60 -2.24 -0.88
C ALA A 106 -14.67 -3.69 -0.40
N GLU A 107 -14.67 -3.98 0.89
CA GLU A 107 -14.90 -5.35 1.37
C GLU A 107 -16.23 -5.93 0.88
N THR A 108 -17.24 -5.07 0.70
CA THR A 108 -18.53 -5.47 0.16
C THR A 108 -18.56 -5.56 -1.35
N LEU A 109 -17.60 -4.94 -2.06
CA LEU A 109 -17.57 -4.83 -3.52
C LEU A 109 -16.56 -5.79 -4.17
N ASN A 110 -15.42 -6.05 -3.51
CA ASN A 110 -14.41 -6.95 -4.04
C ASN A 110 -13.87 -7.86 -2.92
N PRO A 111 -14.34 -9.11 -2.84
CA PRO A 111 -13.96 -10.05 -1.78
C PRO A 111 -12.48 -10.47 -1.81
N GLN A 112 -11.74 -10.09 -2.85
CA GLN A 112 -10.30 -10.32 -2.97
C GLN A 112 -9.47 -9.24 -2.27
N ILE A 113 -10.09 -8.15 -1.79
CA ILE A 113 -9.47 -7.15 -0.93
C ILE A 113 -9.77 -7.52 0.52
N ARG A 114 -8.73 -7.72 1.31
CA ARG A 114 -8.81 -7.98 2.74
C ARG A 114 -8.13 -6.84 3.48
N VAL A 115 -8.86 -6.18 4.36
CA VAL A 115 -8.36 -5.05 5.14
C VAL A 115 -8.15 -5.53 6.57
N ALA A 116 -6.99 -5.25 7.14
CA ALA A 116 -6.69 -5.37 8.55
C ALA A 116 -6.29 -3.99 9.08
N ALA A 117 -7.09 -3.44 9.97
CA ALA A 117 -6.85 -2.13 10.56
C ALA A 117 -6.79 -2.23 12.08
N ASP A 118 -6.06 -1.32 12.70
CA ASP A 118 -6.00 -1.25 14.16
C ASP A 118 -7.17 -0.39 14.67
N GLU A 119 -8.16 -1.03 15.29
CA GLU A 119 -9.32 -0.34 15.87
C GLU A 119 -8.95 0.64 17.00
N THR A 120 -7.72 0.57 17.51
CA THR A 120 -7.21 1.52 18.52
C THR A 120 -6.66 2.80 17.87
N TRP A 121 -6.55 2.84 16.55
CA TRP A 121 -6.12 4.02 15.84
C TRP A 121 -7.22 5.08 15.85
N PRO A 122 -6.90 6.34 16.14
CA PRO A 122 -7.90 7.39 16.28
C PRO A 122 -8.45 7.85 14.94
N GLU A 123 -9.64 8.45 14.99
CA GLU A 123 -10.13 9.24 13.87
C GLU A 123 -9.13 10.37 13.50
N LEU A 124 -9.06 10.71 12.22
CA LEU A 124 -8.14 11.71 11.67
C LEU A 124 -8.14 13.04 12.46
N ASN A 125 -9.30 13.57 12.76
CA ASN A 125 -9.41 14.84 13.51
C ASN A 125 -8.79 14.75 14.90
N PHE A 126 -8.90 13.60 15.56
CA PHE A 126 -8.31 13.41 16.89
C PHE A 126 -6.80 13.27 16.78
N LEU A 127 -6.29 12.51 15.81
CA LEU A 127 -4.86 12.39 15.52
C LEU A 127 -4.23 13.77 15.27
N LEU A 128 -4.83 14.59 14.43
CA LEU A 128 -4.31 15.94 14.09
C LEU A 128 -4.24 16.88 15.30
N ASN A 129 -5.15 16.75 16.26
CA ASN A 129 -5.17 17.59 17.45
C ASN A 129 -4.33 17.05 18.63
N HIS A 130 -4.04 15.74 18.63
CA HIS A 130 -3.36 15.04 19.73
C HIS A 130 -2.23 14.11 19.26
N PRO A 131 -1.38 14.51 18.30
CA PRO A 131 -0.44 13.60 17.65
C PRO A 131 0.50 12.89 18.63
N ALA A 132 0.93 13.55 19.70
CA ALA A 132 1.85 12.98 20.69
C ALA A 132 1.27 11.77 21.46
N GLU A 133 -0.05 11.69 21.58
CA GLU A 133 -0.71 10.57 22.28
C GLU A 133 -0.62 9.27 21.48
N PHE A 134 -0.46 9.36 20.14
CA PHE A 134 -0.42 8.22 19.24
C PHE A 134 0.99 7.79 18.82
N ARG A 135 2.02 8.52 19.26
CA ARG A 135 3.41 8.14 19.01
C ARG A 135 3.71 6.68 19.34
N PRO A 136 3.31 6.11 20.51
CA PRO A 136 3.62 4.71 20.82
C PRO A 136 2.97 3.68 19.85
N LEU A 137 1.87 4.05 19.20
CA LEU A 137 1.26 3.23 18.14
C LEU A 137 2.04 3.40 16.83
N ALA A 138 2.33 4.65 16.44
CA ALA A 138 3.02 4.98 15.22
C ALA A 138 4.46 4.44 15.16
N ASP A 139 5.18 4.38 16.30
CA ASP A 139 6.54 3.87 16.37
C ASP A 139 6.62 2.35 16.12
N ARG A 140 5.54 1.60 16.32
CA ARG A 140 5.54 0.13 16.26
C ARG A 140 4.81 -0.50 15.08
N VAL A 141 4.44 0.30 14.09
CA VAL A 141 3.65 -0.18 12.93
C VAL A 141 4.34 -1.27 12.11
N PHE A 142 5.66 -1.39 12.25
CA PHE A 142 6.46 -2.49 11.68
C PHE A 142 7.09 -3.41 12.73
N ASP A 143 6.65 -3.35 13.99
CA ASP A 143 7.04 -4.34 14.99
C ASP A 143 6.47 -5.71 14.65
N SER A 144 7.29 -6.77 14.75
CA SER A 144 6.92 -8.12 14.33
C SER A 144 5.67 -8.65 15.00
N GLY A 145 5.46 -8.33 16.28
CA GLY A 145 4.27 -8.75 17.01
C GLY A 145 3.00 -8.07 16.49
N TRP A 146 3.07 -6.79 16.17
CA TRP A 146 1.96 -6.03 15.63
C TRP A 146 1.61 -6.50 14.21
N LEU A 147 2.62 -6.62 13.33
CA LEU A 147 2.43 -7.11 11.96
C LEU A 147 1.85 -8.52 11.92
N ALA A 148 2.36 -9.44 12.77
CA ALA A 148 1.87 -10.81 12.81
C ALA A 148 0.38 -10.88 13.16
N ALA A 149 -0.10 -10.00 14.06
CA ALA A 149 -1.53 -9.92 14.38
C ALA A 149 -2.36 -9.45 13.17
N ARG A 150 -1.92 -8.42 12.45
CA ARG A 150 -2.60 -7.90 11.25
C ARG A 150 -2.61 -8.95 10.12
N PHE A 151 -1.51 -9.64 9.90
CA PHE A 151 -1.46 -10.71 8.89
C PHE A 151 -2.33 -11.92 9.26
N ALA A 152 -2.41 -12.28 10.53
CA ALA A 152 -3.31 -13.35 11.00
C ALA A 152 -4.78 -12.98 10.76
N GLU A 153 -5.17 -11.73 11.03
CA GLU A 153 -6.50 -11.20 10.75
C GLU A 153 -6.82 -11.24 9.25
N ALA A 154 -5.89 -10.80 8.40
CA ALA A 154 -6.03 -10.86 6.95
C ALA A 154 -5.88 -12.27 6.36
N GLY A 155 -5.51 -13.28 7.15
CA GLY A 155 -5.27 -14.64 6.66
C GLY A 155 -4.12 -14.74 5.65
N PHE A 156 -3.02 -14.01 5.89
CA PHE A 156 -1.84 -13.95 5.02
C PHE A 156 -0.57 -14.28 5.82
N SER A 157 0.43 -14.85 5.16
CA SER A 157 1.78 -15.07 5.71
C SER A 157 2.82 -14.74 4.64
N PRO A 158 3.68 -13.74 4.89
CA PRO A 158 4.76 -13.39 3.96
C PRO A 158 5.76 -14.53 3.73
N GLU A 159 5.95 -15.42 4.70
CA GLU A 159 6.82 -16.58 4.58
C GLU A 159 6.23 -17.66 3.68
N ALA A 160 4.93 -17.89 3.78
CA ALA A 160 4.23 -18.92 3.01
C ALA A 160 3.88 -18.48 1.58
N ASN A 161 3.89 -17.17 1.30
CA ASN A 161 3.49 -16.60 0.03
C ASN A 161 4.57 -15.65 -0.55
N PRO A 162 5.81 -16.15 -0.82
CA PRO A 162 6.85 -15.30 -1.40
C PRO A 162 6.45 -14.83 -2.81
N GLY A 163 7.03 -13.72 -3.24
CA GLY A 163 6.76 -13.15 -4.57
C GLY A 163 5.58 -12.18 -4.63
N PHE A 164 5.11 -11.70 -3.48
CA PHE A 164 4.09 -10.65 -3.43
C PHE A 164 4.68 -9.27 -3.77
N LEU A 165 3.81 -8.32 -4.07
CA LEU A 165 4.16 -6.90 -4.18
C LEU A 165 4.08 -6.29 -2.78
N PHE A 166 5.19 -5.71 -2.31
CA PHE A 166 5.21 -4.89 -1.10
C PHE A 166 4.95 -3.45 -1.52
N ASP A 167 3.85 -2.90 -1.05
CA ASP A 167 3.42 -1.56 -1.40
C ASP A 167 3.29 -0.70 -0.14
N LEU A 168 3.87 0.49 -0.17
CA LEU A 168 3.94 1.38 0.98
C LEU A 168 3.57 2.80 0.59
N ASP A 169 2.48 3.30 1.17
CA ASP A 169 2.25 4.73 1.20
C ASP A 169 3.06 5.35 2.35
N LEU A 170 3.81 6.41 2.07
CA LEU A 170 4.67 7.02 3.08
C LEU A 170 3.88 7.71 4.20
N ASP A 171 2.63 8.05 3.99
CA ASP A 171 1.76 8.62 5.02
C ASP A 171 1.34 7.60 6.10
N TYR A 172 1.64 6.30 5.88
CA TYR A 172 1.59 5.27 6.90
C TYR A 172 2.65 5.46 7.99
N LEU A 173 3.75 6.15 7.70
CA LEU A 173 4.93 6.30 8.57
C LEU A 173 4.96 7.69 9.21
N LEU A 174 4.37 7.83 10.37
CA LEU A 174 4.15 9.14 11.00
C LEU A 174 5.31 9.60 11.90
N THR A 175 6.24 8.70 12.25
CA THR A 175 7.37 8.97 13.15
C THR A 175 8.71 8.55 12.55
N ALA A 176 9.78 9.11 13.08
CA ALA A 176 11.14 8.74 12.68
C ALA A 176 11.49 7.28 13.03
N ASP A 177 10.84 6.72 14.06
CA ASP A 177 11.10 5.37 14.57
C ASP A 177 10.24 4.29 13.88
N ALA A 178 9.24 4.68 13.07
CA ALA A 178 8.32 3.74 12.41
C ALA A 178 9.04 2.66 11.57
N LEU A 179 10.15 3.00 10.91
CA LEU A 179 11.00 2.05 10.18
C LEU A 179 12.15 1.48 11.02
N ALA A 180 12.18 1.75 12.32
CA ALA A 180 13.19 1.24 13.26
C ALA A 180 12.56 0.43 14.41
N PRO A 181 11.70 -0.56 14.11
CA PRO A 181 10.98 -1.31 15.13
C PRO A 181 11.96 -2.02 16.08
N VAL A 182 11.53 -2.26 17.32
CA VAL A 182 12.31 -3.01 18.32
C VAL A 182 12.57 -4.44 17.85
N ASP A 183 11.56 -5.08 17.30
CA ASP A 183 11.68 -6.34 16.56
C ASP A 183 11.22 -6.17 15.12
N GLY A 184 12.17 -6.04 14.21
CA GLY A 184 11.94 -5.88 12.77
C GLY A 184 12.08 -7.18 11.96
N THR A 185 12.08 -8.34 12.59
CA THR A 185 12.32 -9.63 11.91
C THR A 185 11.29 -9.87 10.81
N LEU A 186 10.02 -9.59 11.06
CA LEU A 186 8.96 -9.80 10.06
C LEU A 186 9.05 -8.79 8.91
N LEU A 187 9.37 -7.53 9.18
CA LEU A 187 9.63 -6.53 8.12
C LEU A 187 10.80 -6.99 7.22
N GLN A 188 11.91 -7.47 7.82
CA GLN A 188 13.04 -8.00 7.06
C GLN A 188 12.63 -9.20 6.19
N THR A 189 11.81 -10.10 6.72
CA THR A 189 11.27 -11.24 5.99
C THR A 189 10.40 -10.79 4.82
N MET A 190 9.56 -9.78 5.03
CA MET A 190 8.73 -9.21 3.98
C MET A 190 9.57 -8.59 2.87
N LEU A 191 10.53 -7.74 3.21
CA LEU A 191 11.42 -7.11 2.23
C LEU A 191 12.24 -8.13 1.44
N ARG A 192 12.62 -9.27 2.06
CA ARG A 192 13.33 -10.36 1.39
C ARG A 192 12.43 -11.14 0.44
N ASN A 193 11.18 -11.36 0.82
CA ASN A 193 10.25 -12.23 0.09
C ASN A 193 9.41 -11.48 -0.95
N ALA A 194 9.41 -10.16 -0.94
CA ALA A 194 8.74 -9.35 -1.95
C ALA A 194 9.41 -9.52 -3.33
N ALA A 195 8.61 -9.58 -4.39
CA ALA A 195 9.10 -9.55 -5.76
C ALA A 195 9.42 -8.12 -6.24
N LEU A 196 8.66 -7.17 -5.74
CA LEU A 196 8.77 -5.74 -6.04
C LEU A 196 8.36 -4.95 -4.80
N VAL A 197 9.07 -3.85 -4.54
CA VAL A 197 8.69 -2.85 -3.54
C VAL A 197 8.26 -1.58 -4.27
N THR A 198 7.04 -1.14 -4.04
CA THR A 198 6.53 0.15 -4.52
C THR A 198 6.30 1.09 -3.34
N VAL A 199 6.58 2.37 -3.55
CA VAL A 199 6.41 3.40 -2.53
C VAL A 199 5.74 4.61 -3.16
N SER A 200 4.61 5.05 -2.61
CA SER A 200 4.02 6.33 -2.94
C SER A 200 4.48 7.41 -1.95
N ARG A 201 4.74 8.61 -2.46
CA ARG A 201 5.26 9.69 -1.61
C ARG A 201 4.15 10.43 -0.87
N GLU A 202 3.00 10.62 -1.49
CA GLU A 202 1.83 11.35 -0.97
C GLU A 202 2.20 12.53 -0.06
N GLU A 203 3.12 13.39 -0.53
CA GLU A 203 3.83 14.42 0.28
C GLU A 203 2.90 15.33 1.07
N GLU A 204 1.72 15.62 0.53
CA GLU A 204 0.74 16.50 1.20
C GLU A 204 0.12 15.79 2.41
N TRP A 205 -0.23 14.52 2.25
CA TRP A 205 -0.78 13.71 3.34
C TRP A 205 0.29 13.43 4.40
N LEU A 206 1.48 12.97 3.99
CA LEU A 206 2.59 12.78 4.92
C LEU A 206 2.87 14.04 5.74
N ARG A 207 2.93 15.21 5.10
CA ARG A 207 3.17 16.49 5.80
C ARG A 207 2.05 16.83 6.80
N LEU A 208 0.81 16.47 6.48
CA LEU A 208 -0.35 16.70 7.34
C LEU A 208 -0.34 15.78 8.56
N LEU A 209 -0.01 14.50 8.35
CA LEU A 209 -0.20 13.43 9.33
C LEU A 209 1.02 13.19 10.22
N ARG A 210 2.23 13.51 9.76
CA ARG A 210 3.46 13.23 10.49
C ARG A 210 3.47 13.81 11.89
N ILE A 211 3.93 13.01 12.84
CA ILE A 211 4.12 13.40 14.25
C ILE A 211 5.46 14.11 14.41
N ASP A 212 6.50 13.62 13.72
CA ASP A 212 7.84 14.19 13.77
C ASP A 212 8.11 15.11 12.58
N PRO A 213 8.53 16.35 12.82
CA PRO A 213 8.81 17.32 11.74
C PRO A 213 9.90 16.88 10.76
N GLU A 214 10.88 16.07 11.20
CA GLU A 214 11.95 15.52 10.38
C GLU A 214 11.50 14.41 9.42
N VAL A 215 10.33 13.82 9.63
CA VAL A 215 9.77 12.81 8.74
C VAL A 215 9.40 13.47 7.41
N THR A 216 10.22 13.17 6.40
CA THR A 216 10.05 13.60 5.01
C THR A 216 10.15 12.39 4.09
N PRO A 217 9.67 12.46 2.85
CA PRO A 217 9.84 11.36 1.91
C PRO A 217 11.29 10.92 1.75
N GLU A 218 12.24 11.87 1.69
CA GLU A 218 13.68 11.58 1.55
C GLU A 218 14.23 10.86 2.78
N PHE A 219 13.82 11.29 3.98
CA PHE A 219 14.20 10.63 5.24
C PHE A 219 13.71 9.18 5.24
N LEU A 220 12.42 8.95 5.00
CA LEU A 220 11.80 7.62 5.02
C LEU A 220 12.38 6.70 3.93
N LEU A 221 12.57 7.21 2.71
CA LEU A 221 13.17 6.46 1.61
C LEU A 221 14.63 6.05 1.91
N THR A 222 15.38 6.90 2.61
CA THR A 222 16.75 6.57 3.04
C THR A 222 16.73 5.44 4.07
N GLN A 223 15.84 5.49 5.04
CA GLN A 223 15.65 4.43 6.05
C GLN A 223 15.22 3.11 5.39
N LEU A 224 14.23 3.15 4.49
CA LEU A 224 13.74 1.95 3.78
C LEU A 224 14.85 1.30 2.96
N ARG A 225 15.62 2.07 2.18
CA ARG A 225 16.76 1.55 1.41
C ARG A 225 17.80 0.87 2.30
N SER A 226 18.08 1.47 3.46
CA SER A 226 18.99 0.86 4.45
C SER A 226 18.47 -0.49 4.96
N ARG A 227 17.16 -0.60 5.22
CA ARG A 227 16.51 -1.86 5.62
C ARG A 227 16.57 -2.90 4.51
N MET A 228 16.29 -2.52 3.27
CA MET A 228 16.37 -3.43 2.12
C MET A 228 17.80 -3.96 1.92
N ALA A 229 18.83 -3.12 2.07
CA ALA A 229 20.21 -3.56 1.98
C ALA A 229 20.61 -4.53 3.11
N GLY A 230 20.05 -4.35 4.32
CA GLY A 230 20.26 -5.25 5.46
C GLY A 230 19.48 -6.57 5.36
N ALA A 231 18.48 -6.67 4.51
CA ALA A 231 17.69 -7.90 4.33
C ALA A 231 18.46 -9.02 3.59
N ASP A 232 19.55 -8.69 2.91
CA ASP A 232 20.42 -9.63 2.19
C ASP A 232 21.57 -10.19 3.06
N ALA A 233 21.78 -9.67 4.26
CA ALA A 233 22.86 -10.08 5.17
C ALA A 233 22.40 -11.15 6.15
#